data_fbbce84969b4d792927c0902de48e89b
#
_entry.id   fbbce84969b4d792927c0902de48e89b
#
_cell.length_a   1.000
_cell.length_b   1.000
_cell.length_c   1.000
_cell.angle_alpha   90.00
_cell.angle_beta   90.00
_cell.angle_gamma   90.00
#
_symmetry.space_group_name_H-M   'P 1'
#
loop_
_entity.id
_entity.type
_entity.pdbx_description
1 polymer ?
#
loop_
_entity_poly.entity_id
_entity_poly.type
_entity_poly.pdbx_seq_one_letter_code
_entity_poly.pdbx_strand_id
1 'polypeptide(L)'
;DPAGFFLLSEALRARVTCRLQELTMQGHRIWLDDVNEALVKSFLSCHLPLTGVKIDKIAFWRLRATPALSQLVSLCSKIAENVLIEGIETDRDHACALQAGAGLGQGYYWPSWTWPEE
;
A
#
# COMPACT_ATOMS: atom_id res chain seq x y z
N ASP A 1 -10.69 -6.76 1.92
CA ASP A 1 -9.90 -6.88 3.13
C ASP A 1 -8.69 -7.78 2.89
N PRO A 2 -7.46 -7.22 2.96
CA PRO A 2 -6.26 -8.03 2.70
C PRO A 2 -6.13 -9.26 3.60
N ALA A 3 -6.48 -9.15 4.87
CA ALA A 3 -6.43 -10.28 5.78
C ALA A 3 -7.44 -11.36 5.40
N GLY A 4 -8.62 -10.95 4.94
CA GLY A 4 -9.66 -11.88 4.53
C GLY A 4 -9.26 -12.75 3.35
N PHE A 5 -8.42 -12.23 2.46
CA PHE A 5 -7.94 -13.00 1.31
C PHE A 5 -7.26 -14.30 1.75
N PHE A 6 -6.46 -14.25 2.82
CA PHE A 6 -5.71 -15.41 3.28
C PHE A 6 -6.52 -16.38 4.12
N LEU A 7 -7.78 -16.02 4.44
CA LEU A 7 -8.71 -16.93 5.07
C LEU A 7 -9.45 -17.81 4.05
N LEU A 8 -9.31 -17.51 2.76
CA LEU A 8 -9.94 -18.29 1.71
C LEU A 8 -9.16 -19.56 1.44
N SER A 9 -9.86 -20.58 0.94
CA SER A 9 -9.18 -21.78 0.47
C SER A 9 -8.28 -21.44 -0.72
N GLU A 10 -7.34 -22.33 -1.00
CA GLU A 10 -6.42 -22.15 -2.11
C GLU A 10 -7.16 -22.01 -3.44
N ALA A 11 -8.21 -22.80 -3.65
CA ALA A 11 -9.00 -22.71 -4.88
C ALA A 11 -9.71 -21.37 -5.00
N LEU A 12 -10.28 -20.84 -3.90
CA LEU A 12 -10.95 -19.56 -3.91
C LEU A 12 -9.95 -18.42 -4.12
N ARG A 13 -8.75 -18.52 -3.52
CA ARG A 13 -7.70 -17.52 -3.77
C ARG A 13 -7.29 -17.48 -5.23
N ALA A 14 -7.19 -18.65 -5.87
CA ALA A 14 -6.87 -18.71 -7.29
C ALA A 14 -7.94 -18.03 -8.14
N ARG A 15 -9.21 -18.23 -7.81
CA ARG A 15 -10.32 -17.57 -8.51
C ARG A 15 -10.28 -16.06 -8.34
N VAL A 16 -10.03 -15.59 -7.12
CA VAL A 16 -9.92 -14.17 -6.84
C VAL A 16 -8.76 -13.57 -7.63
N THR A 17 -7.61 -14.24 -7.63
CA THR A 17 -6.44 -13.79 -8.39
C THR A 17 -6.75 -13.68 -9.88
N CYS A 18 -7.41 -14.69 -10.46
CA CYS A 18 -7.81 -14.64 -11.87
C CYS A 18 -8.75 -13.48 -12.15
N ARG A 19 -9.72 -13.24 -11.26
CA ARG A 19 -10.64 -12.13 -11.42
C ARG A 19 -9.95 -10.78 -11.36
N LEU A 20 -8.99 -10.64 -10.45
CA LEU A 20 -8.20 -9.42 -10.34
C LEU A 20 -7.36 -9.19 -11.60
N GLN A 21 -6.79 -10.25 -12.16
CA GLN A 21 -6.05 -10.15 -13.42
C GLN A 21 -6.95 -9.69 -14.56
N GLU A 22 -8.17 -10.25 -14.67
CA GLU A 22 -9.14 -9.84 -15.67
C GLU A 22 -9.49 -8.35 -15.54
N LEU A 23 -9.74 -7.89 -14.29
CA LEU A 23 -10.06 -6.50 -14.03
C LEU A 23 -8.91 -5.58 -14.45
N THR A 24 -7.67 -5.98 -14.17
CA THR A 24 -6.50 -5.21 -14.56
C THR A 24 -6.40 -5.12 -16.09
N MET A 25 -6.64 -6.21 -16.78
CA MET A 25 -6.62 -6.23 -18.25
C MET A 25 -7.71 -5.34 -18.85
N GLN A 26 -8.80 -5.13 -18.12
CA GLN A 26 -9.88 -4.23 -18.53
C GLN A 26 -9.61 -2.77 -18.13
N GLY A 27 -8.44 -2.46 -17.56
CA GLY A 27 -8.06 -1.11 -17.21
C GLY A 27 -8.40 -0.68 -15.81
N HIS A 28 -8.90 -1.58 -14.97
CA HIS A 28 -9.18 -1.27 -13.56
C HIS A 28 -7.92 -1.21 -12.73
N ARG A 29 -7.93 -0.35 -11.72
CA ARG A 29 -6.81 -0.20 -10.79
C ARG A 29 -7.15 -0.88 -9.48
N ILE A 30 -6.20 -1.64 -8.94
CA ILE A 30 -6.40 -2.43 -7.74
C ILE A 30 -5.47 -1.94 -6.65
N TRP A 31 -6.04 -1.50 -5.53
CA TRP A 31 -5.30 -0.99 -4.39
C TRP A 31 -5.59 -1.82 -3.14
N LEU A 32 -4.57 -2.04 -2.33
CA LEU A 32 -4.73 -2.66 -1.01
C LEU A 32 -4.67 -1.58 0.07
N ASP A 33 -5.63 -1.64 1.00
CA ASP A 33 -5.66 -0.78 2.18
C ASP A 33 -5.25 -1.54 3.43
N ASP A 34 -4.94 -0.82 4.48
CA ASP A 34 -4.72 -1.37 5.83
C ASP A 34 -3.66 -2.46 5.86
N VAL A 35 -2.58 -2.27 5.13
CA VAL A 35 -1.51 -3.25 5.11
C VAL A 35 -0.57 -3.06 6.30
N ASN A 36 0.02 -4.18 6.73
CA ASN A 36 1.11 -4.18 7.69
C ASN A 36 2.22 -5.09 7.16
N GLU A 37 3.36 -5.12 7.85
CA GLU A 37 4.51 -5.84 7.36
C GLU A 37 4.21 -7.34 7.14
N ALA A 38 3.49 -7.96 8.07
CA ALA A 38 3.17 -9.38 7.96
C ALA A 38 2.32 -9.68 6.74
N LEU A 39 1.29 -8.85 6.49
CA LEU A 39 0.43 -9.01 5.33
C LEU A 39 1.19 -8.80 4.03
N VAL A 40 2.04 -7.78 3.97
CA VAL A 40 2.84 -7.51 2.77
C VAL A 40 3.73 -8.69 2.45
N LYS A 41 4.41 -9.25 3.47
CA LYS A 41 5.26 -10.42 3.28
C LYS A 41 4.48 -11.61 2.73
N SER A 42 3.24 -11.78 3.22
CA SER A 42 2.37 -12.85 2.71
C SER A 42 2.01 -12.63 1.24
N PHE A 43 1.79 -11.39 0.83
CA PHE A 43 1.47 -11.07 -0.56
C PHE A 43 2.66 -11.21 -1.51
N LEU A 44 3.89 -11.21 -1.00
CA LEU A 44 5.07 -11.35 -1.86
C LEU A 44 5.05 -12.63 -2.69
N SER A 45 4.44 -13.69 -2.18
CA SER A 45 4.37 -14.97 -2.88
C SER A 45 3.13 -15.13 -3.77
N CYS A 46 2.21 -14.17 -3.76
CA CYS A 46 0.93 -14.32 -4.45
C CYS A 46 0.90 -13.75 -5.86
N HIS A 47 1.83 -12.86 -6.21
CA HIS A 47 1.91 -12.26 -7.56
C HIS A 47 0.60 -11.63 -8.04
N LEU A 48 -0.09 -10.91 -7.16
CA LEU A 48 -1.31 -10.19 -7.53
C LEU A 48 -0.97 -8.95 -8.37
N PRO A 49 -1.82 -8.61 -9.35
CA PRO A 49 -1.58 -7.44 -10.20
C PRO A 49 -2.03 -6.15 -9.49
N LEU A 50 -1.28 -5.69 -8.52
CA LEU A 50 -1.65 -4.54 -7.70
C LEU A 50 -1.14 -3.24 -8.30
N THR A 51 -2.03 -2.24 -8.40
CA THR A 51 -1.67 -0.89 -8.81
C THR A 51 -0.96 -0.18 -7.68
N GLY A 52 -1.44 -0.33 -6.47
CA GLY A 52 -0.85 0.34 -5.33
C GLY A 52 -1.24 -0.24 -3.99
N VAL A 53 -0.52 0.21 -2.98
CA VAL A 53 -0.73 -0.17 -1.59
C VAL A 53 -0.85 1.11 -0.79
N LYS A 54 -1.85 1.17 0.10
CA LYS A 54 -2.02 2.30 1.02
C LYS A 54 -1.59 1.90 2.42
N ILE A 55 -0.67 2.67 2.97
CA ILE A 55 -0.26 2.54 4.36
C ILE A 55 -1.15 3.49 5.15
N ASP A 56 -1.99 2.96 6.05
CA ASP A 56 -2.95 3.78 6.75
C ASP A 56 -2.28 4.72 7.76
N LYS A 57 -3.02 5.73 8.19
CA LYS A 57 -2.48 6.78 9.06
C LYS A 57 -1.97 6.23 10.39
N ILE A 58 -2.63 5.23 10.96
CA ILE A 58 -2.22 4.68 12.25
C ILE A 58 -0.88 3.97 12.12
N ALA A 59 -0.70 3.17 11.07
CA ALA A 59 0.59 2.52 10.81
C ALA A 59 1.68 3.55 10.56
N PHE A 60 1.39 4.57 9.75
CA PHE A 60 2.36 5.62 9.46
C PHE A 60 2.78 6.37 10.74
N TRP A 61 1.79 6.79 11.54
CA TRP A 61 2.10 7.55 12.77
C TRP A 61 2.92 6.74 13.76
N ARG A 62 2.70 5.42 13.79
CA ARG A 62 3.47 4.54 14.67
C ARG A 62 4.89 4.34 14.18
N LEU A 63 5.10 4.28 12.88
CA LEU A 63 6.38 3.94 12.28
C LEU A 63 7.20 5.14 11.83
N ARG A 64 6.58 6.32 11.71
CA ARG A 64 7.31 7.51 11.24
C ARG A 64 8.48 7.80 12.15
N ALA A 65 9.55 8.32 11.55
CA ALA A 65 10.83 8.60 12.24
C ALA A 65 11.51 7.33 12.76
N THR A 66 11.14 6.15 12.24
CA THR A 66 11.83 4.90 12.55
C THR A 66 12.28 4.23 11.26
N PRO A 67 13.33 3.37 11.31
CA PRO A 67 13.73 2.62 10.11
C PRO A 67 12.66 1.65 9.60
N ALA A 68 11.71 1.27 10.47
CA ALA A 68 10.65 0.33 10.09
C ALA A 68 9.75 0.89 8.99
N LEU A 69 9.58 2.22 8.91
CA LEU A 69 8.77 2.81 7.86
C LEU A 69 9.37 2.56 6.47
N SER A 70 10.67 2.84 6.30
CA SER A 70 11.30 2.61 5.00
C SER A 70 11.36 1.12 4.66
N GLN A 71 11.48 0.25 5.65
CA GLN A 71 11.41 -1.19 5.42
C GLN A 71 10.03 -1.61 4.91
N LEU A 72 8.97 -1.07 5.51
CA LEU A 72 7.61 -1.37 5.07
C LEU A 72 7.35 -0.84 3.66
N VAL A 73 7.76 0.40 3.38
CA VAL A 73 7.61 0.98 2.04
C VAL A 73 8.36 0.16 1.00
N SER A 74 9.57 -0.28 1.33
CA SER A 74 10.37 -1.11 0.42
C SER A 74 9.67 -2.43 0.11
N LEU A 75 9.09 -3.08 1.13
CA LEU A 75 8.33 -4.30 0.92
C LEU A 75 7.09 -4.06 0.05
N CYS A 76 6.37 -2.98 0.31
CA CYS A 76 5.20 -2.63 -0.49
C CYS A 76 5.56 -2.39 -1.95
N SER A 77 6.73 -1.80 -2.20
CA SER A 77 7.20 -1.54 -3.56
C SER A 77 7.48 -2.82 -4.35
N LYS A 78 7.65 -3.94 -3.66
CA LYS A 78 7.85 -5.22 -4.31
C LYS A 78 6.55 -5.86 -4.77
N ILE A 79 5.42 -5.45 -4.23
CA ILE A 79 4.12 -6.05 -4.56
C ILE A 79 3.22 -5.13 -5.38
N ALA A 80 3.55 -3.85 -5.49
CA ALA A 80 2.74 -2.89 -6.22
C ALA A 80 3.61 -1.79 -6.80
N GLU A 81 3.10 -1.12 -7.84
CA GLU A 81 3.82 -0.03 -8.49
C GLU A 81 3.87 1.23 -7.65
N ASN A 82 2.84 1.46 -6.85
CA ASN A 82 2.69 2.69 -6.10
C ASN A 82 2.51 2.42 -4.62
N VAL A 83 3.13 3.25 -3.79
CA VAL A 83 2.92 3.20 -2.33
C VAL A 83 2.43 4.56 -1.90
N LEU A 84 1.26 4.59 -1.29
CA LEU A 84 0.64 5.82 -0.78
C LEU A 84 0.62 5.76 0.74
N ILE A 85 1.06 6.84 1.39
CA ILE A 85 1.00 6.97 2.84
C ILE A 85 -0.11 7.95 3.21
N GLU A 86 -1.02 7.50 4.08
CA GLU A 86 -2.09 8.33 4.62
C GLU A 86 -1.66 8.98 5.93
N GLY A 87 -2.28 10.10 6.26
CA GLY A 87 -2.06 10.75 7.55
C GLY A 87 -0.93 11.74 7.59
N ILE A 88 -0.50 12.25 6.44
CA ILE A 88 0.53 13.28 6.37
C ILE A 88 -0.10 14.62 6.73
N GLU A 89 0.32 15.20 7.85
CA GLU A 89 -0.31 16.43 8.37
C GLU A 89 0.68 17.57 8.56
N THR A 90 1.98 17.28 8.61
CA THR A 90 3.02 18.27 8.88
C THR A 90 4.15 18.17 7.88
N ASP A 91 5.00 19.20 7.84
CA ASP A 91 6.22 19.15 7.04
C ASP A 91 7.11 17.97 7.42
N ARG A 92 7.18 17.66 8.72
CA ARG A 92 7.97 16.54 9.21
C ARG A 92 7.41 15.21 8.70
N ASP A 93 6.08 15.07 8.73
CA ASP A 93 5.43 13.86 8.19
C ASP A 93 5.75 13.71 6.71
N HIS A 94 5.67 14.79 5.95
CA HIS A 94 5.97 14.78 4.52
C HIS A 94 7.42 14.36 4.28
N ALA A 95 8.35 14.93 5.05
CA ALA A 95 9.76 14.57 4.93
C ALA A 95 10.00 13.09 5.28
N CYS A 96 9.34 12.58 6.32
CA CYS A 96 9.46 11.17 6.70
C CYS A 96 8.97 10.25 5.59
N ALA A 97 7.84 10.59 4.97
CA ALA A 97 7.28 9.79 3.88
C ALA A 97 8.20 9.78 2.66
N LEU A 98 8.75 10.94 2.30
CA LEU A 98 9.68 11.03 1.19
C LEU A 98 10.96 10.24 1.45
N GLN A 99 11.51 10.35 2.65
CA GLN A 99 12.72 9.62 3.02
C GLN A 99 12.49 8.11 3.02
N ALA A 100 11.27 7.69 3.34
CA ALA A 100 10.93 6.28 3.33
C ALA A 100 10.77 5.74 1.90
N GLY A 101 10.68 6.61 0.91
CA GLY A 101 10.58 6.19 -0.49
C GLY A 101 9.17 6.12 -1.04
N ALA A 102 8.17 6.63 -0.31
CA ALA A 102 6.79 6.64 -0.79
C ALA A 102 6.65 7.60 -1.97
N GLY A 103 5.92 7.16 -3.00
CA GLY A 103 5.68 7.98 -4.18
C GLY A 103 4.45 8.86 -4.09
N LEU A 104 3.53 8.55 -3.18
CA LEU A 104 2.27 9.27 -3.03
C LEU A 104 1.97 9.51 -1.56
N GLY A 105 1.22 10.56 -1.28
CA GLY A 105 0.80 10.86 0.08
C GLY A 105 -0.58 11.47 0.13
N GLN A 106 -1.22 11.36 1.30
CA GLN A 106 -2.57 11.87 1.52
C GLN A 106 -2.71 12.28 2.98
N GLY A 107 -3.42 13.38 3.22
CA GLY A 107 -3.67 13.85 4.58
C GLY A 107 -3.90 15.34 4.64
N TYR A 108 -4.03 15.86 5.85
CA TYR A 108 -4.35 17.27 6.06
C TYR A 108 -3.21 18.23 5.70
N TYR A 109 -2.03 17.72 5.39
CA TYR A 109 -0.94 18.54 4.87
C TYR A 109 -1.36 19.25 3.57
N TRP A 110 -2.18 18.57 2.76
CA TRP A 110 -2.79 19.16 1.55
C TRP A 110 -4.26 19.38 1.82
N PRO A 111 -4.83 20.52 1.38
CA PRO A 111 -6.19 20.89 1.77
C PRO A 111 -7.27 19.87 1.40
N SER A 112 -7.11 19.09 0.34
CA SER A 112 -8.23 18.28 -0.12
C SER A 112 -7.90 16.93 -0.71
N TRP A 113 -6.59 16.56 -0.88
CA TRP A 113 -6.33 15.31 -1.57
C TRP A 113 -4.84 14.95 -1.58
N THR A 114 -4.47 13.92 -2.32
CA THR A 114 -3.12 13.41 -2.39
C THR A 114 -2.18 14.36 -3.10
N TRP A 115 -0.89 14.30 -2.80
CA TRP A 115 0.09 15.05 -3.53
C TRP A 115 0.17 14.49 -4.96
N PRO A 116 0.39 15.37 -5.93
CA PRO A 116 0.58 14.92 -7.30
C PRO A 116 1.90 14.23 -7.38
N GLU A 117 1.99 13.55 -8.16
CA GLU A 117 3.18 13.03 -8.35
C GLU A 117 3.69 13.39 -9.49
N GLU A 118 3.41 13.63 -9.40
CA GLU A 118 3.78 13.79 -10.10
C GLU A 118 3.78 13.65 -10.81
#